data_5fbd7d07d27cb648911c52a89f43f92a
#
_entry.id   5fbd7d07d27cb648911c52a89f43f92a
#
_cell.length_a   1.000
_cell.length_b   1.000
_cell.length_c   1.000
_cell.angle_alpha   90.00
_cell.angle_beta   90.00
_cell.angle_gamma   90.00
#
_symmetry.space_group_name_H-M   'P 1'
#
loop_
_entity.id
_entity.type
_entity.pdbx_description
1 polymer ?
#
loop_
_entity_poly.entity_id
_entity_poly.type
_entity_poly.pdbx_seq_one_letter_code
_entity_poly.pdbx_strand_id
1 'polypeptide(L)'
;MQQLWNKEGFSRHVLGFDMQHLNTEVERQLNDAPPREYFAHAAQRLANLIDTIREQSLNSVTLLSHSQGTMIALAATLLCKKRPPDAVMLMNSPYALTDKITDALTVGGDRPTDGARLRTLQAVVDKLRPNKQFFNQKRLDCLRVGATKCGQMHFWKPDIVHPCGTPERDNHGRLYNYFNPHDRVMGSTPLQSIGWQGIPGGVLFGMQDVVKQRMLARGTSCGDEPALTPFGTLPRIPDPEPGVLPTDFWNKNKPIAKFGKLWSEPPQDQMVSVNAEKVPHPLTAEEMSTPRKKKVIKVINGKMTTEEVNVYFDEALHTADAWGARKEDGTLNEPDYAYFSSIQQREAWIDRDDVYSPGGKKRELETQEEMQERITNWYPMPPNHSTMPEHVEFMKCVVAYDLPIGYAESYRRDDWYRLMVLADWTSFQDDYFADGKLDVPAKPPGLDPETVSEQQRRADEARIHNGA
;
A
#
# COMPACT_ATOMS: atom_id res chain seq x y z
N MET A 1 -1.11 -12.88 3.57
CA MET A 1 -1.15 -12.77 5.04
C MET A 1 -0.70 -14.07 5.71
N GLN A 2 -1.13 -15.24 5.28
CA GLN A 2 -0.73 -16.55 5.84
C GLN A 2 0.77 -16.75 5.96
N GLN A 3 1.53 -16.15 5.05
CA GLN A 3 2.98 -16.24 5.02
C GLN A 3 3.72 -15.41 6.07
N LEU A 4 3.04 -14.53 6.82
CA LEU A 4 3.67 -13.74 7.89
C LEU A 4 4.23 -14.62 9.02
N TRP A 5 3.76 -15.85 9.15
CA TRP A 5 4.22 -16.83 10.14
C TRP A 5 5.34 -17.75 9.62
N ASN A 6 5.81 -17.55 8.41
CA ASN A 6 6.90 -18.34 7.86
C ASN A 6 8.24 -17.84 8.39
N LYS A 7 9.13 -18.78 8.76
CA LYS A 7 10.46 -18.46 9.28
C LYS A 7 11.38 -17.85 8.24
N GLU A 8 11.10 -18.12 6.96
CA GLU A 8 11.94 -17.69 5.87
C GLU A 8 11.66 -16.24 5.51
N GLY A 9 12.72 -15.48 5.31
CA GLY A 9 12.71 -14.17 4.71
C GLY A 9 12.83 -14.26 3.18
N PHE A 10 13.26 -13.19 2.57
CA PHE A 10 13.70 -13.16 1.19
C PHE A 10 15.21 -12.99 1.15
N SER A 11 15.92 -13.90 0.48
CA SER A 11 17.32 -13.70 0.19
C SER A 11 17.49 -13.28 -1.28
N ARG A 12 18.24 -12.22 -1.47
CA ARG A 12 18.66 -11.78 -2.80
C ARG A 12 19.52 -12.85 -3.50
N HIS A 13 20.25 -13.64 -2.73
CA HIS A 13 21.11 -14.71 -3.25
C HIS A 13 20.45 -16.08 -3.04
N VAL A 14 20.12 -16.75 -4.13
CA VAL A 14 19.51 -18.09 -4.13
C VAL A 14 20.42 -19.04 -4.86
N LEU A 15 20.93 -20.07 -4.19
CA LEU A 15 21.85 -21.08 -4.77
C LEU A 15 23.06 -20.48 -5.53
N GLY A 16 23.60 -19.37 -5.01
CA GLY A 16 24.73 -18.67 -5.62
C GLY A 16 24.37 -17.73 -6.76
N PHE A 17 23.10 -17.66 -7.13
CA PHE A 17 22.58 -16.73 -8.13
C PHE A 17 22.06 -15.44 -7.45
N ASP A 18 22.51 -14.26 -7.92
CA ASP A 18 21.98 -12.97 -7.47
C ASP A 18 20.67 -12.64 -8.22
N MET A 19 19.55 -12.69 -7.50
CA MET A 19 18.23 -12.37 -8.03
C MET A 19 18.14 -10.95 -8.60
N GLN A 20 19.09 -10.07 -8.25
CA GLN A 20 19.19 -8.75 -8.82
C GLN A 20 19.41 -8.78 -10.35
N HIS A 21 19.99 -9.83 -10.90
CA HIS A 21 20.11 -9.99 -12.36
C HIS A 21 18.77 -10.15 -13.09
N LEU A 22 17.73 -10.56 -12.38
CA LEU A 22 16.36 -10.62 -12.89
C LEU A 22 15.60 -9.32 -12.68
N ASN A 23 16.11 -8.42 -11.87
CA ASN A 23 15.50 -7.14 -11.62
C ASN A 23 15.78 -6.18 -12.79
N THR A 24 14.77 -5.88 -13.56
CA THR A 24 14.86 -4.93 -14.69
C THR A 24 14.84 -3.48 -14.24
N GLU A 25 14.44 -3.21 -12.98
CA GLU A 25 14.47 -1.89 -12.39
C GLU A 25 15.85 -1.60 -11.81
N VAL A 26 16.63 -0.90 -12.60
CA VAL A 26 18.02 -0.54 -12.25
C VAL A 26 18.05 0.38 -11.02
N GLU A 27 17.00 1.19 -10.85
CA GLU A 27 16.86 2.16 -9.77
C GLU A 27 16.42 1.56 -8.43
N ARG A 28 16.02 0.28 -8.43
CA ARG A 28 15.47 -0.38 -7.24
C ARG A 28 16.19 -1.66 -6.97
N GLN A 29 17.17 -1.56 -6.09
CA GLN A 29 17.93 -2.73 -5.67
C GLN A 29 17.03 -3.67 -4.86
N LEU A 30 17.11 -4.97 -5.17
CA LEU A 30 16.57 -5.99 -4.29
C LEU A 30 17.47 -6.11 -3.07
N ASN A 31 16.90 -6.02 -1.89
CA ASN A 31 17.57 -6.24 -0.63
C ASN A 31 17.05 -7.51 0.04
N ASP A 32 17.88 -8.12 0.89
CA ASP A 32 17.40 -9.18 1.75
C ASP A 32 16.29 -8.66 2.67
N ALA A 33 15.26 -9.45 2.88
CA ALA A 33 14.20 -9.14 3.83
C ALA A 33 14.31 -10.03 5.08
N PRO A 34 14.00 -9.48 6.26
CA PRO A 34 14.05 -10.25 7.49
C PRO A 34 13.07 -11.43 7.46
N PRO A 35 13.24 -12.40 8.39
CA PRO A 35 12.26 -13.46 8.58
C PRO A 35 10.84 -12.89 8.66
N ARG A 36 9.90 -13.51 7.98
CA ARG A 36 8.51 -13.00 7.95
C ARG A 36 7.83 -13.04 9.30
N GLU A 37 8.27 -13.91 10.20
CA GLU A 37 7.83 -13.98 11.60
C GLU A 37 7.96 -12.64 12.34
N TYR A 38 8.90 -11.77 11.93
CA TYR A 38 8.98 -10.41 12.44
C TYR A 38 7.66 -9.64 12.27
N PHE A 39 6.97 -9.82 11.15
CA PHE A 39 5.69 -9.15 10.89
C PHE A 39 4.55 -9.75 11.69
N ALA A 40 4.59 -11.06 11.99
CA ALA A 40 3.63 -11.69 12.90
C ALA A 40 3.82 -11.18 14.34
N HIS A 41 5.07 -11.05 14.79
CA HIS A 41 5.41 -10.40 16.06
C HIS A 41 4.88 -8.95 16.10
N ALA A 42 5.12 -8.18 15.05
CA ALA A 42 4.62 -6.81 14.92
C ALA A 42 3.09 -6.74 15.00
N ALA A 43 2.39 -7.67 14.33
CA ALA A 43 0.93 -7.76 14.39
C ALA A 43 0.41 -8.09 15.80
N GLN A 44 1.14 -8.95 16.53
CA GLN A 44 0.79 -9.26 17.93
C GLN A 44 0.96 -8.05 18.85
N ARG A 45 2.05 -7.28 18.67
CA ARG A 45 2.23 -6.02 19.43
C ARG A 45 1.08 -5.04 19.17
N LEU A 46 0.70 -4.87 17.90
CA LEU A 46 -0.42 -3.99 17.56
C LEU A 46 -1.74 -4.51 18.15
N ALA A 47 -1.99 -5.81 18.11
CA ALA A 47 -3.18 -6.40 18.74
C ALA A 47 -3.19 -6.18 20.25
N ASN A 48 -2.05 -6.36 20.91
CA ASN A 48 -1.92 -6.11 22.36
C ASN A 48 -2.18 -4.63 22.71
N LEU A 49 -1.72 -3.70 21.89
CA LEU A 49 -2.01 -2.27 22.06
C LEU A 49 -3.52 -1.99 21.95
N ILE A 50 -4.18 -2.57 20.92
CA ILE A 50 -5.62 -2.43 20.75
C ILE A 50 -6.37 -3.01 21.95
N ASP A 51 -6.02 -4.21 22.38
CA ASP A 51 -6.63 -4.87 23.53
C ASP A 51 -6.43 -4.06 24.82
N THR A 52 -5.26 -3.44 25.02
CA THR A 52 -4.99 -2.53 26.14
C THR A 52 -5.89 -1.31 26.11
N ILE A 53 -6.09 -0.69 24.95
CA ILE A 53 -7.03 0.43 24.80
C ILE A 53 -8.46 -0.03 25.13
N ARG A 54 -8.86 -1.21 24.66
CA ARG A 54 -10.20 -1.79 24.87
C ARG A 54 -10.47 -2.17 26.32
N GLU A 55 -9.45 -2.46 27.12
CA GLU A 55 -9.57 -2.69 28.56
C GLU A 55 -9.93 -1.43 29.34
N GLN A 56 -9.48 -0.30 28.84
CA GLN A 56 -9.57 0.96 29.54
C GLN A 56 -10.68 1.87 29.03
N SER A 57 -11.15 1.64 27.78
CA SER A 57 -12.03 2.58 27.12
C SER A 57 -12.95 1.91 26.09
N LEU A 58 -14.14 2.48 25.96
CA LEU A 58 -15.09 2.20 24.88
C LEU A 58 -14.87 3.08 23.64
N ASN A 59 -13.84 3.89 23.62
CA ASN A 59 -13.53 4.82 22.55
C ASN A 59 -13.37 4.13 21.21
N SER A 60 -13.61 4.88 20.13
CA SER A 60 -13.35 4.40 18.77
C SER A 60 -11.86 4.21 18.56
N VAL A 61 -11.50 3.06 17.97
CA VAL A 61 -10.13 2.75 17.54
C VAL A 61 -10.14 2.52 16.04
N THR A 62 -9.39 3.32 15.32
CA THR A 62 -9.22 3.20 13.87
C THR A 62 -7.77 2.87 13.56
N LEU A 63 -7.55 1.90 12.69
CA LEU A 63 -6.25 1.63 12.10
C LEU A 63 -6.17 2.31 10.74
N LEU A 64 -5.23 3.24 10.60
CA LEU A 64 -4.83 3.81 9.32
C LEU A 64 -3.48 3.21 8.94
N SER A 65 -3.43 2.49 7.84
CA SER A 65 -2.26 1.70 7.46
C SER A 65 -1.90 1.87 5.99
N HIS A 66 -0.60 1.83 5.70
CA HIS A 66 -0.08 1.99 4.35
C HIS A 66 0.86 0.84 4.00
N SER A 67 0.84 0.40 2.74
CA SER A 67 1.76 -0.59 2.21
C SER A 67 1.80 -1.87 3.07
N GLN A 68 2.97 -2.34 3.45
CA GLN A 68 3.15 -3.51 4.30
C GLN A 68 2.46 -3.39 5.67
N GLY A 69 2.33 -2.18 6.21
CA GLY A 69 1.59 -1.92 7.43
C GLY A 69 0.13 -2.39 7.36
N THR A 70 -0.45 -2.46 6.15
CA THR A 70 -1.82 -2.99 5.96
C THR A 70 -1.91 -4.48 6.27
N MET A 71 -0.87 -5.25 5.98
CA MET A 71 -0.81 -6.67 6.30
C MET A 71 -0.73 -6.90 7.81
N ILE A 72 0.03 -6.04 8.49
CA ILE A 72 0.12 -6.04 9.96
C ILE A 72 -1.23 -5.67 10.57
N ALA A 73 -1.90 -4.64 10.05
CA ALA A 73 -3.23 -4.21 10.52
C ALA A 73 -4.30 -5.31 10.36
N LEU A 74 -4.32 -6.00 9.22
CA LEU A 74 -5.22 -7.13 8.98
C LEU A 74 -4.94 -8.30 9.93
N ALA A 75 -3.66 -8.66 10.11
CA ALA A 75 -3.27 -9.73 11.02
C ALA A 75 -3.58 -9.37 12.48
N ALA A 76 -3.27 -8.16 12.92
CA ALA A 76 -3.60 -7.67 14.25
C ALA A 76 -5.10 -7.69 14.52
N THR A 77 -5.92 -7.34 13.53
CA THR A 77 -7.38 -7.42 13.63
C THR A 77 -7.85 -8.83 13.98
N LEU A 78 -7.27 -9.86 13.34
CA LEU A 78 -7.59 -11.25 13.66
C LEU A 78 -7.04 -11.69 15.03
N LEU A 79 -5.88 -11.17 15.45
CA LEU A 79 -5.23 -11.51 16.71
C LEU A 79 -5.85 -10.83 17.92
N CYS A 80 -6.63 -9.76 17.77
CA CYS A 80 -7.32 -9.10 18.89
C CYS A 80 -8.17 -10.11 19.67
N LYS A 81 -7.95 -10.17 20.98
CA LYS A 81 -8.73 -11.02 21.92
C LYS A 81 -10.00 -10.30 22.38
N LYS A 82 -9.98 -8.97 22.35
CA LYS A 82 -11.11 -8.11 22.68
C LYS A 82 -11.80 -7.58 21.40
N ARG A 83 -12.64 -6.56 21.56
CA ARG A 83 -13.29 -5.91 20.43
C ARG A 83 -12.25 -5.39 19.44
N PRO A 84 -12.26 -5.81 18.17
CA PRO A 84 -11.32 -5.37 17.17
C PRO A 84 -11.46 -3.86 16.86
N PRO A 85 -10.62 -3.27 16.01
CA PRO A 85 -10.77 -1.88 15.57
C PRO A 85 -12.18 -1.59 15.06
N ASP A 86 -12.65 -0.36 15.24
CA ASP A 86 -13.94 0.09 14.71
C ASP A 86 -13.88 0.30 13.20
N ALA A 87 -12.73 0.72 12.69
CA ALA A 87 -12.46 0.75 11.27
C ALA A 87 -10.99 0.41 10.97
N VAL A 88 -10.77 -0.22 9.83
CA VAL A 88 -9.43 -0.50 9.29
C VAL A 88 -9.35 0.11 7.90
N MET A 89 -8.38 0.99 7.71
CA MET A 89 -8.15 1.70 6.45
C MET A 89 -6.84 1.23 5.83
N LEU A 90 -6.94 0.64 4.66
CA LEU A 90 -5.83 0.05 3.91
C LEU A 90 -5.48 0.95 2.74
N MET A 91 -4.32 1.58 2.77
CA MET A 91 -3.78 2.38 1.66
C MET A 91 -2.70 1.59 0.94
N ASN A 92 -2.85 1.40 -0.36
CA ASN A 92 -1.86 0.69 -1.19
C ASN A 92 -1.49 -0.68 -0.61
N SER A 93 -2.50 -1.50 -0.29
CA SER A 93 -2.30 -2.78 0.39
C SER A 93 -1.68 -3.84 -0.53
N PRO A 94 -0.60 -4.53 -0.11
CA PRO A 94 -0.04 -5.67 -0.85
C PRO A 94 -0.86 -6.96 -0.69
N TYR A 95 -2.05 -6.92 -0.10
CA TYR A 95 -2.90 -8.09 0.01
C TYR A 95 -3.33 -8.58 -1.37
N ALA A 96 -2.94 -9.80 -1.72
CA ALA A 96 -3.26 -10.40 -3.00
C ALA A 96 -4.37 -11.45 -2.83
N LEU A 97 -5.37 -11.39 -3.71
CA LEU A 97 -6.46 -12.39 -3.76
C LEU A 97 -6.11 -13.59 -4.65
N THR A 98 -5.11 -13.44 -5.51
CA THR A 98 -4.66 -14.47 -6.44
C THR A 98 -3.23 -14.90 -6.15
N ASP A 99 -2.90 -16.11 -6.57
CA ASP A 99 -1.55 -16.65 -6.47
C ASP A 99 -0.55 -15.83 -7.29
N LYS A 100 0.70 -15.78 -6.85
CA LYS A 100 1.79 -15.02 -7.45
C LYS A 100 2.95 -15.93 -7.81
N ILE A 101 3.61 -15.63 -8.91
CA ILE A 101 4.83 -16.35 -9.31
C ILE A 101 5.87 -16.31 -8.19
N THR A 102 6.01 -15.18 -7.51
CA THR A 102 6.94 -15.05 -6.38
C THR A 102 6.59 -15.95 -5.21
N ASP A 103 5.32 -16.20 -4.94
CA ASP A 103 4.90 -17.14 -3.89
C ASP A 103 5.30 -18.57 -4.25
N ALA A 104 5.14 -18.95 -5.52
CA ALA A 104 5.59 -20.25 -6.00
C ALA A 104 7.12 -20.42 -5.87
N LEU A 105 7.89 -19.37 -6.14
CA LEU A 105 9.36 -19.40 -6.05
C LEU A 105 9.87 -19.36 -4.61
N THR A 106 9.16 -18.70 -3.68
CA THR A 106 9.62 -18.51 -2.30
C THR A 106 9.13 -19.57 -1.34
N VAL A 107 7.92 -20.09 -1.50
CA VAL A 107 7.29 -21.08 -0.60
C VAL A 107 6.75 -22.31 -1.31
N GLY A 108 6.92 -22.39 -2.62
CA GLY A 108 6.53 -23.56 -3.40
C GLY A 108 5.07 -23.96 -3.22
N GLY A 109 4.85 -25.23 -2.94
CA GLY A 109 3.52 -25.80 -2.73
C GLY A 109 2.83 -25.35 -1.44
N ASP A 110 3.57 -24.81 -0.46
CA ASP A 110 3.03 -24.33 0.82
C ASP A 110 2.42 -22.93 0.72
N ARG A 111 2.39 -22.35 -0.48
CA ARG A 111 1.68 -21.08 -0.72
C ARG A 111 0.17 -21.24 -0.55
N PRO A 112 -0.50 -20.22 0.01
CA PRO A 112 -1.95 -20.28 0.19
C PRO A 112 -2.68 -20.29 -1.17
N THR A 113 -3.76 -21.03 -1.25
CA THR A 113 -4.66 -21.02 -2.42
C THR A 113 -5.37 -19.66 -2.55
N ASP A 114 -5.90 -19.33 -3.73
CA ASP A 114 -6.75 -18.15 -3.93
C ASP A 114 -7.98 -18.20 -3.02
N GLY A 115 -8.56 -19.39 -2.84
CA GLY A 115 -9.65 -19.63 -1.90
C GLY A 115 -9.27 -19.31 -0.46
N ALA A 116 -8.10 -19.75 -0.01
CA ALA A 116 -7.60 -19.45 1.34
C ALA A 116 -7.37 -17.95 1.56
N ARG A 117 -6.87 -17.24 0.54
CA ARG A 117 -6.70 -15.79 0.58
C ARG A 117 -8.05 -15.09 0.73
N LEU A 118 -9.03 -15.50 -0.05
CA LEU A 118 -10.39 -14.93 0.00
C LEU A 118 -11.05 -15.22 1.35
N ARG A 119 -11.02 -16.47 1.84
CA ARG A 119 -11.60 -16.82 3.14
C ARG A 119 -10.94 -16.10 4.30
N THR A 120 -9.63 -15.88 4.23
CA THR A 120 -8.91 -15.06 5.21
C THR A 120 -9.38 -13.61 5.21
N LEU A 121 -9.57 -13.00 4.04
CA LEU A 121 -10.14 -11.65 3.98
C LEU A 121 -11.57 -11.64 4.53
N GLN A 122 -12.39 -12.64 4.19
CA GLN A 122 -13.73 -12.79 4.73
C GLN A 122 -13.72 -12.90 6.26
N ALA A 123 -12.77 -13.64 6.84
CA ALA A 123 -12.65 -13.74 8.30
C ALA A 123 -12.32 -12.39 8.96
N VAL A 124 -11.50 -11.56 8.34
CA VAL A 124 -11.26 -10.18 8.82
C VAL A 124 -12.56 -9.38 8.78
N VAL A 125 -13.29 -9.47 7.68
CA VAL A 125 -14.58 -8.79 7.50
C VAL A 125 -15.59 -9.23 8.56
N ASP A 126 -15.70 -10.54 8.79
CA ASP A 126 -16.61 -11.12 9.80
C ASP A 126 -16.22 -10.72 11.23
N LYS A 127 -14.91 -10.55 11.49
CA LYS A 127 -14.42 -10.04 12.77
C LYS A 127 -14.79 -8.57 13.00
N LEU A 128 -14.81 -7.76 11.95
CA LEU A 128 -15.16 -6.33 12.03
C LEU A 128 -16.68 -6.09 12.07
N ARG A 129 -17.46 -6.92 11.39
CA ARG A 129 -18.91 -6.75 11.20
C ARG A 129 -19.70 -6.50 12.49
N PRO A 130 -19.43 -7.16 13.63
CA PRO A 130 -20.13 -6.91 14.90
C PRO A 130 -19.92 -5.50 15.46
N ASN A 131 -18.89 -4.78 15.00
CA ASN A 131 -18.63 -3.39 15.45
C ASN A 131 -19.55 -2.37 14.78
N LYS A 132 -20.34 -2.75 13.80
CA LYS A 132 -21.33 -1.87 13.19
C LYS A 132 -22.23 -1.27 14.27
N GLN A 133 -22.38 0.04 14.22
CA GLN A 133 -23.24 0.78 15.11
C GLN A 133 -24.25 1.55 14.28
N PHE A 134 -25.44 1.64 14.76
CA PHE A 134 -26.46 2.48 14.17
C PHE A 134 -26.66 3.74 15.05
N PHE A 135 -26.35 4.87 14.45
CA PHE A 135 -26.53 6.16 15.11
C PHE A 135 -27.83 6.79 14.63
N ASN A 136 -28.83 6.83 15.49
CA ASN A 136 -30.01 7.64 15.27
C ASN A 136 -29.75 9.10 15.75
N GLN A 137 -30.61 10.03 15.39
CA GLN A 137 -30.44 11.45 15.73
C GLN A 137 -30.25 11.66 17.23
N LYS A 138 -31.05 11.00 18.08
CA LYS A 138 -30.91 11.13 19.54
C LYS A 138 -29.54 10.75 20.04
N ARG A 139 -28.91 9.72 19.43
CA ARG A 139 -27.54 9.31 19.78
C ARG A 139 -26.52 10.31 19.27
N LEU A 140 -26.68 10.83 18.04
CA LEU A 140 -25.82 11.87 17.49
C LEU A 140 -25.86 13.15 18.33
N ASP A 141 -27.01 13.56 18.81
CA ASP A 141 -27.18 14.74 19.66
C ASP A 141 -26.49 14.61 21.05
N CYS A 142 -26.25 13.37 21.48
CA CYS A 142 -25.54 13.08 22.73
C CYS A 142 -24.03 12.94 22.58
N LEU A 143 -23.51 12.91 21.34
CA LEU A 143 -22.07 12.80 21.12
C LEU A 143 -21.34 14.07 21.57
N ARG A 144 -20.19 13.90 22.18
CA ARG A 144 -19.36 14.99 22.68
C ARG A 144 -17.99 14.92 22.04
N VAL A 145 -17.46 16.05 21.64
CA VAL A 145 -16.13 16.17 21.05
C VAL A 145 -15.21 16.99 21.93
N GLY A 146 -14.07 16.41 22.21
CA GLY A 146 -12.95 17.04 22.86
C GLY A 146 -13.22 17.54 24.29
N ALA A 147 -12.15 17.78 25.02
CA ALA A 147 -12.16 18.70 26.13
C ALA A 147 -11.47 19.98 25.66
N THR A 148 -12.10 21.10 25.85
CA THR A 148 -11.41 22.36 25.66
C THR A 148 -10.32 22.50 26.73
N LYS A 149 -9.36 23.41 26.54
CA LYS A 149 -8.34 23.75 27.54
C LYS A 149 -8.93 24.12 28.92
N CYS A 150 -10.20 24.43 28.96
CA CYS A 150 -10.96 24.78 30.15
C CYS A 150 -11.77 23.61 30.74
N GLY A 151 -11.60 22.39 30.26
CA GLY A 151 -12.34 21.23 30.74
C GLY A 151 -13.82 21.17 30.30
N GLN A 152 -14.27 22.09 29.46
CA GLN A 152 -15.62 22.06 28.91
C GLN A 152 -15.69 21.10 27.70
N MET A 153 -16.62 20.15 27.77
CA MET A 153 -16.94 19.28 26.68
C MET A 153 -18.03 19.93 25.81
N HIS A 154 -17.77 20.02 24.51
CA HIS A 154 -18.77 20.47 23.56
C HIS A 154 -19.57 19.30 23.04
N PHE A 155 -20.88 19.46 22.92
CA PHE A 155 -21.69 18.51 22.20
C PHE A 155 -21.37 18.62 20.72
N TRP A 156 -21.10 17.51 20.11
CA TRP A 156 -21.10 17.42 18.66
C TRP A 156 -22.54 17.14 18.21
N LYS A 157 -23.08 18.03 17.42
CA LYS A 157 -24.41 17.90 16.84
C LYS A 157 -24.29 17.90 15.33
N PRO A 158 -23.84 16.77 14.75
CA PRO A 158 -23.81 16.69 13.30
C PRO A 158 -25.25 16.71 12.79
N ASP A 159 -25.49 17.46 11.73
CA ASP A 159 -26.74 17.35 11.00
C ASP A 159 -26.83 15.94 10.40
N ILE A 160 -28.01 15.32 10.40
CA ILE A 160 -28.23 14.03 9.75
C ILE A 160 -27.87 14.12 8.27
N VAL A 161 -28.09 15.28 7.69
CA VAL A 161 -27.71 15.59 6.32
C VAL A 161 -26.78 16.78 6.33
N HIS A 162 -25.55 16.60 5.87
CA HIS A 162 -24.61 17.69 5.70
C HIS A 162 -25.19 18.77 4.78
N PRO A 163 -24.86 20.08 4.96
CA PRO A 163 -25.38 21.15 4.09
C PRO A 163 -25.22 20.92 2.58
N CYS A 164 -24.25 20.11 2.16
CA CYS A 164 -24.10 19.69 0.77
C CYS A 164 -25.03 18.53 0.34
N GLY A 165 -25.95 18.08 1.19
CA GLY A 165 -26.89 17.01 0.90
C GLY A 165 -26.39 15.59 1.19
N THR A 166 -25.17 15.43 1.74
CA THR A 166 -24.63 14.13 2.11
C THR A 166 -25.06 13.73 3.51
N PRO A 167 -25.71 12.57 3.70
CA PRO A 167 -26.14 12.12 5.02
C PRO A 167 -24.94 11.71 5.89
N GLU A 168 -25.02 12.03 7.17
CA GLU A 168 -24.14 11.43 8.16
C GLU A 168 -24.35 9.93 8.23
N ARG A 169 -23.29 9.19 8.48
CA ARG A 169 -23.34 7.72 8.47
C ARG A 169 -22.44 7.10 9.53
N ASP A 170 -22.80 5.89 9.87
CA ASP A 170 -21.98 5.03 10.74
C ASP A 170 -20.89 4.36 9.92
N ASN A 171 -19.64 4.64 10.25
CA ASN A 171 -18.46 4.02 9.66
C ASN A 171 -17.78 2.99 10.60
N HIS A 172 -18.44 2.61 11.68
CA HIS A 172 -17.98 1.51 12.54
C HIS A 172 -18.18 0.16 11.84
N GLY A 173 -17.29 -0.77 12.11
CA GLY A 173 -17.31 -2.09 11.49
C GLY A 173 -17.00 -2.04 9.99
N ARG A 174 -16.12 -1.13 9.56
CA ARG A 174 -15.75 -0.93 8.16
C ARG A 174 -14.30 -1.35 7.89
N LEU A 175 -14.10 -1.89 6.70
CA LEU A 175 -12.78 -2.09 6.08
C LEU A 175 -12.73 -1.25 4.81
N TYR A 176 -11.92 -0.21 4.82
CA TYR A 176 -11.71 0.63 3.65
C TYR A 176 -10.49 0.15 2.86
N ASN A 177 -10.65 -0.10 1.57
CA ASN A 177 -9.56 -0.34 0.63
C ASN A 177 -9.39 0.89 -0.26
N TYR A 178 -8.35 1.66 -0.02
CA TYR A 178 -7.95 2.75 -0.90
C TYR A 178 -6.88 2.23 -1.84
N PHE A 179 -7.15 2.24 -3.12
CA PHE A 179 -6.24 1.71 -4.12
C PHE A 179 -5.88 2.76 -5.17
N ASN A 180 -4.67 2.64 -5.68
CA ASN A 180 -4.10 3.56 -6.67
C ASN A 180 -3.58 2.77 -7.87
N PRO A 181 -4.25 2.86 -9.03
CA PRO A 181 -3.80 2.16 -10.24
C PRO A 181 -2.48 2.70 -10.80
N HIS A 182 -2.01 3.87 -10.36
CA HIS A 182 -0.71 4.41 -10.70
C HIS A 182 0.42 3.91 -9.77
N ASP A 183 0.11 3.15 -8.75
CA ASP A 183 1.10 2.59 -7.82
C ASP A 183 1.94 1.50 -8.51
N ARG A 184 3.20 1.83 -8.83
CA ARG A 184 4.11 0.92 -9.50
C ARG A 184 4.63 -0.19 -8.60
N VAL A 185 4.64 0.00 -7.29
CA VAL A 185 5.05 -1.04 -6.34
C VAL A 185 3.95 -2.09 -6.23
N MET A 186 2.72 -1.68 -5.97
CA MET A 186 1.60 -2.60 -5.84
C MET A 186 1.15 -3.20 -7.18
N GLY A 187 1.39 -2.50 -8.29
CA GLY A 187 1.12 -2.97 -9.65
C GLY A 187 2.20 -3.86 -10.24
N SER A 188 3.34 -4.04 -9.57
CA SER A 188 4.37 -4.95 -10.04
C SER A 188 3.86 -6.39 -10.11
N THR A 189 4.29 -7.13 -11.12
CA THR A 189 3.87 -8.54 -11.32
C THR A 189 4.00 -9.41 -10.06
N PRO A 190 5.06 -9.25 -9.23
CA PRO A 190 5.15 -9.97 -7.97
C PRO A 190 4.10 -9.60 -6.94
N LEU A 191 3.47 -8.45 -7.02
CA LEU A 191 2.51 -7.97 -6.03
C LEU A 191 1.07 -7.98 -6.52
N GLN A 192 0.73 -7.30 -7.61
CA GLN A 192 -0.62 -7.24 -8.22
C GLN A 192 -1.76 -7.37 -7.21
N SER A 193 -1.78 -6.44 -6.26
CA SER A 193 -2.57 -6.54 -5.05
C SER A 193 -3.85 -5.69 -5.12
N ILE A 194 -4.71 -5.83 -4.10
CA ILE A 194 -5.90 -4.99 -3.96
C ILE A 194 -5.57 -3.50 -3.80
N GLY A 195 -4.36 -3.14 -3.41
CA GLY A 195 -3.88 -1.76 -3.33
C GLY A 195 -3.61 -1.12 -4.69
N TRP A 196 -3.55 -1.90 -5.75
CA TRP A 196 -3.36 -1.45 -7.12
C TRP A 196 -4.65 -1.54 -7.95
N GLN A 197 -5.27 -2.72 -8.01
CA GLN A 197 -6.41 -3.01 -8.88
C GLN A 197 -7.77 -3.00 -8.16
N GLY A 198 -7.77 -2.78 -6.85
CA GLY A 198 -8.97 -2.91 -6.04
C GLY A 198 -9.39 -4.37 -5.82
N ILE A 199 -10.52 -4.54 -5.15
CA ILE A 199 -11.17 -5.83 -4.94
C ILE A 199 -12.17 -6.04 -6.08
N PRO A 200 -12.13 -7.17 -6.78
CA PRO A 200 -13.07 -7.46 -7.86
C PRO A 200 -14.55 -7.37 -7.42
N GLY A 201 -15.40 -6.82 -8.28
CA GLY A 201 -16.81 -6.55 -7.94
C GLY A 201 -17.59 -7.76 -7.44
N GLY A 202 -17.36 -8.95 -8.00
CA GLY A 202 -18.01 -10.18 -7.56
C GLY A 202 -17.61 -10.60 -6.13
N VAL A 203 -16.35 -10.36 -5.74
CA VAL A 203 -15.86 -10.59 -4.37
C VAL A 203 -16.40 -9.52 -3.43
N LEU A 204 -16.35 -8.26 -3.86
CA LEU A 204 -16.81 -7.12 -3.09
C LEU A 204 -18.29 -7.21 -2.74
N PHE A 205 -19.14 -7.71 -3.67
CA PHE A 205 -20.57 -7.84 -3.47
C PHE A 205 -20.95 -8.63 -2.21
N GLY A 206 -20.24 -9.72 -1.92
CA GLY A 206 -20.46 -10.55 -0.73
C GLY A 206 -20.05 -9.88 0.59
N MET A 207 -19.27 -8.79 0.54
CA MET A 207 -18.70 -8.11 1.70
C MET A 207 -19.03 -6.61 1.74
N GLN A 208 -19.83 -6.09 0.81
CA GLN A 208 -20.04 -4.66 0.60
C GLN A 208 -20.68 -3.94 1.80
N ASP A 209 -21.25 -4.67 2.71
CA ASP A 209 -21.80 -4.15 3.96
C ASP A 209 -20.70 -3.69 4.93
N VAL A 210 -19.49 -4.27 4.84
CA VAL A 210 -18.31 -3.93 5.65
C VAL A 210 -17.22 -3.32 4.78
N VAL A 211 -16.94 -3.91 3.62
CA VAL A 211 -15.84 -3.50 2.74
C VAL A 211 -16.28 -2.34 1.84
N LYS A 212 -15.55 -1.26 1.95
CA LYS A 212 -15.70 -0.07 1.11
C LYS A 212 -14.41 0.19 0.38
N GLN A 213 -14.50 0.53 -0.90
CA GLN A 213 -13.28 0.88 -1.63
C GLN A 213 -13.43 2.16 -2.44
N ARG A 214 -12.32 2.86 -2.55
CA ARG A 214 -12.16 4.09 -3.32
C ARG A 214 -10.92 4.00 -4.20
N MET A 215 -11.04 4.50 -5.40
CA MET A 215 -9.92 4.64 -6.33
C MET A 215 -9.36 6.05 -6.24
N LEU A 216 -8.07 6.17 -6.14
CA LEU A 216 -7.35 7.43 -6.17
C LEU A 216 -6.47 7.44 -7.42
N ALA A 217 -6.90 8.20 -8.44
CA ALA A 217 -6.23 8.24 -9.72
C ALA A 217 -6.32 9.63 -10.34
N ARG A 218 -5.28 10.02 -11.06
CA ARG A 218 -5.24 11.28 -11.79
C ARG A 218 -6.39 11.37 -12.79
N GLY A 219 -7.04 12.52 -12.84
CA GLY A 219 -8.15 12.77 -13.76
C GLY A 219 -9.43 12.00 -13.45
N THR A 220 -9.52 11.38 -12.28
CA THR A 220 -10.70 10.65 -11.83
C THR A 220 -11.19 11.23 -10.52
N SER A 221 -12.47 11.57 -10.42
CA SER A 221 -13.05 12.07 -9.17
C SER A 221 -12.91 11.04 -8.04
N CYS A 222 -12.74 11.53 -6.81
CA CYS A 222 -12.64 10.67 -5.65
C CYS A 222 -13.58 11.16 -4.54
N GLY A 223 -14.36 10.25 -4.00
CA GLY A 223 -15.35 10.57 -2.96
C GLY A 223 -16.76 10.87 -3.47
N ASP A 224 -17.02 10.72 -4.75
CA ASP A 224 -18.34 10.78 -5.36
C ASP A 224 -19.21 9.55 -5.05
N GLU A 225 -20.43 9.54 -5.60
CA GLU A 225 -21.36 8.42 -5.49
C GLU A 225 -20.73 7.10 -5.95
N PRO A 226 -21.15 5.98 -5.35
CA PRO A 226 -20.72 4.66 -5.79
C PRO A 226 -20.94 4.46 -7.29
N ALA A 227 -19.90 4.00 -7.97
CA ALA A 227 -19.94 3.81 -9.43
C ALA A 227 -19.04 2.67 -9.90
N LEU A 228 -19.31 2.16 -11.09
CA LEU A 228 -18.35 1.39 -11.86
C LEU A 228 -17.42 2.37 -12.58
N THR A 229 -16.13 2.26 -12.32
CA THR A 229 -15.10 3.16 -12.84
C THR A 229 -14.15 2.39 -13.75
N PRO A 230 -13.82 2.90 -14.94
CA PRO A 230 -12.89 2.18 -15.81
C PRO A 230 -11.48 2.19 -15.21
N PHE A 231 -10.90 1.02 -15.07
CA PHE A 231 -9.56 0.83 -14.51
C PHE A 231 -8.56 0.97 -15.66
N GLY A 232 -8.34 0.98 -16.60
CA GLY A 232 -7.31 1.06 -17.66
C GLY A 232 -7.36 2.35 -18.47
N THR A 233 -8.37 3.20 -18.26
CA THR A 233 -8.56 4.45 -19.02
C THR A 233 -7.99 5.67 -18.29
N LEU A 234 -7.03 5.46 -17.44
CA LEU A 234 -6.40 6.53 -16.68
C LEU A 234 -5.60 7.44 -17.59
N PRO A 235 -5.56 8.74 -17.28
CA PRO A 235 -4.81 9.68 -18.09
C PRO A 235 -3.36 9.24 -18.21
N ARG A 236 -2.81 9.39 -19.40
CA ARG A 236 -1.37 9.19 -19.60
C ARG A 236 -0.62 10.21 -18.75
N ILE A 237 0.52 9.80 -18.21
CA ILE A 237 1.48 10.75 -17.70
C ILE A 237 1.84 11.66 -18.88
N PRO A 238 1.83 12.99 -18.72
CA PRO A 238 2.25 13.90 -19.77
C PRO A 238 3.60 13.45 -20.33
N ASP A 239 3.77 13.57 -21.63
CA ASP A 239 5.08 13.33 -22.22
C ASP A 239 6.09 14.22 -21.50
N PRO A 240 7.23 13.65 -21.08
CA PRO A 240 8.24 14.42 -20.39
C PRO A 240 8.72 15.56 -21.27
N GLU A 241 9.19 16.64 -20.67
CA GLU A 241 9.82 17.74 -21.38
C GLU A 241 10.97 17.25 -22.27
N PRO A 242 11.29 17.95 -23.37
CA PRO A 242 12.36 17.53 -24.26
C PRO A 242 13.67 17.25 -23.50
N GLY A 243 14.18 16.05 -23.61
CA GLY A 243 15.38 15.58 -22.91
C GLY A 243 15.12 14.67 -21.71
N VAL A 244 13.86 14.51 -21.31
CA VAL A 244 13.43 13.54 -20.31
C VAL A 244 12.95 12.27 -21.01
N LEU A 245 13.44 11.10 -20.57
CA LEU A 245 13.00 9.83 -21.15
C LEU A 245 11.50 9.63 -20.97
N PRO A 246 10.78 9.19 -22.01
CA PRO A 246 9.36 8.87 -21.88
C PRO A 246 9.16 7.87 -20.76
N THR A 247 8.46 8.27 -19.71
CA THR A 247 8.05 7.35 -18.67
C THR A 247 6.84 6.59 -19.16
N ASP A 248 7.04 5.43 -19.77
CA ASP A 248 5.96 4.47 -19.93
C ASP A 248 5.59 3.99 -18.53
N PHE A 249 4.57 4.59 -17.96
CA PHE A 249 4.15 4.32 -16.59
C PHE A 249 3.92 2.83 -16.34
N TRP A 250 3.35 2.15 -17.30
CA TRP A 250 3.05 0.73 -17.22
C TRP A 250 4.20 -0.16 -17.70
N ASN A 251 5.30 0.43 -18.11
CA ASN A 251 6.48 -0.28 -18.55
C ASN A 251 6.21 -1.32 -19.66
N LYS A 252 5.37 -0.93 -20.63
CA LYS A 252 4.88 -1.79 -21.73
C LYS A 252 5.93 -2.60 -22.44
N ASN A 253 7.14 -2.05 -22.57
CA ASN A 253 8.16 -2.57 -23.45
C ASN A 253 9.34 -3.23 -22.72
N LYS A 254 9.29 -3.32 -21.38
CA LYS A 254 10.37 -3.97 -20.62
C LYS A 254 9.92 -5.36 -20.12
N PRO A 255 10.15 -6.43 -20.89
CA PRO A 255 9.86 -7.78 -20.42
C PRO A 255 10.84 -8.16 -19.30
N ILE A 256 10.37 -8.88 -18.28
CA ILE A 256 11.24 -9.66 -17.41
C ILE A 256 11.80 -10.80 -18.26
N ALA A 257 12.91 -10.57 -18.96
CA ALA A 257 13.52 -11.57 -19.82
C ALA A 257 12.46 -12.38 -20.64
N LYS A 258 12.43 -13.70 -20.51
CA LYS A 258 11.47 -14.58 -21.18
C LYS A 258 10.15 -14.76 -20.42
N PHE A 259 9.98 -14.17 -19.25
CA PHE A 259 8.90 -14.51 -18.32
C PHE A 259 7.76 -13.48 -18.24
N GLY A 260 7.75 -12.44 -19.07
CA GLY A 260 6.68 -11.46 -19.07
C GLY A 260 7.13 -10.06 -18.65
N LYS A 261 6.19 -9.20 -18.35
CA LYS A 261 6.43 -7.81 -17.96
C LYS A 261 6.56 -7.69 -16.44
N LEU A 262 7.48 -6.87 -15.95
CA LEU A 262 7.60 -6.60 -14.52
C LEU A 262 6.34 -5.90 -13.98
N TRP A 263 5.75 -5.01 -14.78
CA TRP A 263 4.46 -4.39 -14.51
C TRP A 263 3.44 -4.82 -15.53
N SER A 264 2.29 -5.25 -15.04
CA SER A 264 1.14 -5.54 -15.89
C SER A 264 0.35 -4.27 -16.10
N GLU A 265 -0.07 -4.02 -17.34
CA GLU A 265 -1.12 -3.04 -17.57
C GLU A 265 -2.43 -3.54 -17.01
N PRO A 266 -3.23 -2.66 -16.39
CA PRO A 266 -4.60 -3.03 -16.10
C PRO A 266 -5.29 -3.36 -17.44
N PRO A 267 -6.13 -4.38 -17.47
CA PRO A 267 -6.89 -4.71 -18.67
C PRO A 267 -7.70 -3.49 -19.09
N GLN A 268 -7.52 -3.06 -20.32
CA GLN A 268 -8.38 -2.02 -20.90
C GLN A 268 -9.82 -2.51 -20.82
N ASP A 269 -10.74 -1.59 -20.57
CA ASP A 269 -12.18 -1.85 -20.41
C ASP A 269 -12.59 -2.62 -19.14
N GLN A 270 -11.68 -2.98 -18.27
CA GLN A 270 -12.05 -3.53 -16.97
C GLN A 270 -12.67 -2.44 -16.11
N MET A 271 -13.88 -2.73 -15.61
CA MET A 271 -14.57 -1.86 -14.69
C MET A 271 -14.29 -2.26 -13.26
N VAL A 272 -13.96 -1.28 -12.42
CA VAL A 272 -13.76 -1.46 -10.99
C VAL A 272 -14.92 -0.85 -10.22
N SER A 273 -15.47 -1.60 -9.29
CA SER A 273 -16.55 -1.11 -8.43
C SER A 273 -15.97 -0.21 -7.33
N VAL A 274 -16.30 1.07 -7.36
CA VAL A 274 -16.06 2.01 -6.26
C VAL A 274 -17.36 2.10 -5.48
N ASN A 275 -17.42 1.50 -4.29
CA ASN A 275 -18.65 1.30 -3.53
C ASN A 275 -18.73 2.09 -2.22
N ALA A 276 -17.72 2.89 -1.90
CA ALA A 276 -17.78 3.77 -0.75
C ALA A 276 -18.71 4.95 -1.02
N GLU A 277 -19.47 5.34 -0.02
CA GLU A 277 -20.51 6.36 -0.11
C GLU A 277 -19.90 7.74 -0.40
N LYS A 278 -20.69 8.63 -1.00
CA LYS A 278 -20.29 10.01 -1.28
C LYS A 278 -19.82 10.73 0.00
N VAL A 279 -18.82 11.57 -0.15
CA VAL A 279 -18.35 12.48 0.91
C VAL A 279 -18.89 13.90 0.65
N PRO A 280 -18.92 14.78 1.67
CA PRO A 280 -19.43 16.16 1.52
C PRO A 280 -18.70 17.00 0.47
N HIS A 281 -17.39 16.79 0.35
CA HIS A 281 -16.51 17.51 -0.57
C HIS A 281 -15.69 16.52 -1.40
N PRO A 282 -16.30 15.89 -2.41
CA PRO A 282 -15.56 15.00 -3.29
C PRO A 282 -14.48 15.80 -4.04
N LEU A 283 -13.36 15.14 -4.30
CA LEU A 283 -12.35 15.69 -5.19
C LEU A 283 -12.78 15.47 -6.64
N THR A 284 -12.85 16.52 -7.40
CA THR A 284 -13.23 16.47 -8.82
C THR A 284 -12.10 15.90 -9.69
N ALA A 285 -12.45 15.44 -10.89
CA ALA A 285 -11.46 14.98 -11.86
C ALA A 285 -10.46 16.09 -12.23
N GLU A 286 -10.89 17.35 -12.24
CA GLU A 286 -10.05 18.50 -12.49
C GLU A 286 -9.06 18.74 -11.34
N GLU A 287 -9.52 18.72 -10.08
CA GLU A 287 -8.66 18.84 -8.89
C GLU A 287 -7.64 17.70 -8.85
N MET A 288 -8.04 16.49 -9.22
CA MET A 288 -7.15 15.34 -9.31
C MET A 288 -6.14 15.42 -10.47
N SER A 289 -6.39 16.28 -11.46
CA SER A 289 -5.48 16.55 -12.58
C SER A 289 -4.62 17.79 -12.37
N THR A 290 -4.97 18.66 -11.43
CA THR A 290 -4.29 19.91 -11.19
C THR A 290 -3.05 19.71 -10.32
N PRO A 291 -1.87 20.18 -10.77
CA PRO A 291 -0.67 20.10 -9.95
C PRO A 291 -0.81 20.96 -8.70
N ARG A 292 -0.26 20.47 -7.61
CA ARG A 292 -0.19 21.17 -6.35
C ARG A 292 1.22 21.74 -6.14
N LYS A 293 1.30 22.89 -5.49
CA LYS A 293 2.57 23.47 -5.12
C LYS A 293 3.07 22.88 -3.81
N LYS A 294 4.28 22.37 -3.81
CA LYS A 294 4.99 21.92 -2.61
C LYS A 294 6.29 22.67 -2.47
N LYS A 295 6.60 23.06 -1.24
CA LYS A 295 7.91 23.67 -0.94
C LYS A 295 8.91 22.54 -0.72
N VAL A 296 9.96 22.54 -1.53
CA VAL A 296 11.09 21.64 -1.39
C VAL A 296 12.34 22.40 -0.99
N ILE A 297 13.16 21.78 -0.17
CA ILE A 297 14.46 22.34 0.21
C ILE A 297 15.48 21.86 -0.80
N LYS A 298 16.10 22.79 -1.51
CA LYS A 298 17.24 22.52 -2.39
C LYS A 298 18.52 22.95 -1.71
N VAL A 299 19.55 22.14 -1.86
CA VAL A 299 20.91 22.50 -1.45
C VAL A 299 21.72 22.76 -2.71
N ILE A 300 21.94 24.03 -3.05
CA ILE A 300 22.72 24.44 -4.19
C ILE A 300 24.01 25.08 -3.65
N ASN A 301 25.17 24.55 -4.04
CA ASN A 301 26.50 25.05 -3.60
C ASN A 301 26.60 25.20 -2.08
N GLY A 302 26.06 24.24 -1.31
CA GLY A 302 26.07 24.24 0.16
C GLY A 302 25.10 25.22 0.82
N LYS A 303 24.27 25.93 0.06
CA LYS A 303 23.22 26.80 0.59
C LYS A 303 21.86 26.14 0.46
N MET A 304 21.14 26.07 1.57
CA MET A 304 19.74 25.64 1.56
C MET A 304 18.86 26.76 1.00
N THR A 305 18.12 26.45 -0.03
CA THR A 305 17.10 27.30 -0.62
C THR A 305 15.76 26.57 -0.61
N THR A 306 14.67 27.32 -0.54
CA THR A 306 13.32 26.74 -0.64
C THR A 306 12.74 27.14 -1.98
N GLU A 307 12.29 26.16 -2.74
CA GLU A 307 11.62 26.35 -4.02
C GLU A 307 10.21 25.76 -3.99
N GLU A 308 9.29 26.38 -4.70
CA GLU A 308 7.96 25.80 -4.93
C GLU A 308 7.98 25.01 -6.24
N VAL A 309 7.69 23.72 -6.14
CA VAL A 309 7.56 22.84 -7.30
C VAL A 309 6.12 22.41 -7.49
N ASN A 310 5.72 22.19 -8.72
CA ASN A 310 4.43 21.62 -9.04
C ASN A 310 4.50 20.10 -8.84
N VAL A 311 3.52 19.55 -8.11
CA VAL A 311 3.42 18.12 -7.84
C VAL A 311 2.06 17.63 -8.28
N TYR A 312 2.07 16.70 -9.20
CA TYR A 312 0.86 15.99 -9.59
C TYR A 312 0.57 14.86 -8.61
N PHE A 313 -0.67 14.43 -8.57
CA PHE A 313 -1.09 13.38 -7.64
C PHE A 313 -0.36 12.04 -7.86
N ASP A 314 -0.15 11.69 -9.11
CA ASP A 314 0.45 10.44 -9.56
C ASP A 314 1.97 10.56 -9.83
N GLU A 315 2.54 11.74 -9.65
CA GLU A 315 3.97 11.95 -9.71
C GLU A 315 4.56 11.93 -8.31
N ALA A 316 5.46 11.01 -8.04
CA ALA A 316 6.25 11.10 -6.85
C ALA A 316 7.11 12.38 -6.91
N LEU A 317 7.31 13.00 -5.77
CA LEU A 317 8.15 14.18 -5.57
C LEU A 317 9.63 13.97 -5.92
N HIS A 318 9.96 12.89 -6.55
CA HIS A 318 11.30 12.41 -6.79
C HIS A 318 11.74 12.61 -8.23
N THR A 319 11.41 13.75 -8.81
CA THR A 319 12.17 14.22 -9.95
C THR A 319 13.55 14.63 -9.45
N ALA A 320 14.58 14.40 -10.23
CA ALA A 320 15.94 14.82 -9.88
C ALA A 320 15.98 16.33 -9.50
N ASP A 321 15.12 17.14 -10.11
CA ASP A 321 14.97 18.55 -9.81
C ASP A 321 14.28 18.82 -8.45
N ALA A 322 13.30 18.01 -8.08
CA ALA A 322 12.59 18.15 -6.81
C ALA A 322 13.48 17.85 -5.59
N TRP A 323 14.52 17.06 -5.78
CA TRP A 323 15.48 16.71 -4.71
C TRP A 323 16.72 17.60 -4.72
N GLY A 324 16.84 18.52 -5.68
CA GLY A 324 18.06 19.26 -5.88
C GLY A 324 19.22 18.35 -6.27
N ALA A 325 18.90 17.23 -6.92
CA ALA A 325 19.87 16.21 -7.28
C ALA A 325 20.85 16.67 -8.37
N ARG A 326 20.57 17.79 -9.05
CA ARG A 326 21.44 18.33 -10.10
C ARG A 326 21.99 19.69 -9.73
N LYS A 327 23.27 19.91 -10.06
CA LYS A 327 23.92 21.20 -10.03
C LYS A 327 23.46 22.06 -11.22
N GLU A 328 23.76 23.32 -11.20
CA GLU A 328 23.45 24.25 -12.31
C GLU A 328 24.05 23.82 -13.68
N ASP A 329 25.13 23.05 -13.64
CA ASP A 329 25.79 22.49 -14.84
C ASP A 329 25.12 21.17 -15.31
N GLY A 330 24.03 20.75 -14.68
CA GLY A 330 23.30 19.53 -15.01
C GLY A 330 23.88 18.26 -14.41
N THR A 331 25.00 18.32 -13.69
CA THR A 331 25.56 17.17 -12.99
C THR A 331 24.82 16.88 -11.67
N LEU A 332 24.85 15.62 -11.22
CA LEU A 332 24.22 15.23 -9.97
C LEU A 332 24.97 15.81 -8.77
N ASN A 333 24.25 16.22 -7.72
CA ASN A 333 24.84 16.60 -6.44
C ASN A 333 25.48 15.38 -5.78
N GLU A 334 26.61 15.59 -5.08
CA GLU A 334 27.38 14.48 -4.52
C GLU A 334 26.61 13.53 -3.60
N PRO A 335 25.78 13.97 -2.63
CA PRO A 335 25.06 13.05 -1.78
C PRO A 335 24.08 12.16 -2.56
N ASP A 336 23.38 12.75 -3.54
CA ASP A 336 22.41 12.03 -4.36
C ASP A 336 23.12 11.15 -5.40
N TYR A 337 24.22 11.64 -5.95
CA TYR A 337 25.08 10.85 -6.82
C TYR A 337 25.70 9.66 -6.11
N ALA A 338 26.18 9.82 -4.86
CA ALA A 338 26.72 8.73 -4.08
C ALA A 338 25.66 7.65 -3.77
N TYR A 339 24.47 8.06 -3.41
CA TYR A 339 23.33 7.14 -3.22
C TYR A 339 22.98 6.44 -4.53
N PHE A 340 22.79 7.18 -5.58
CA PHE A 340 22.47 6.67 -6.89
C PHE A 340 23.57 5.75 -7.43
N SER A 341 24.84 6.15 -7.38
CA SER A 341 25.95 5.33 -7.86
C SER A 341 26.09 4.03 -7.06
N SER A 342 25.80 4.04 -5.76
CA SER A 342 25.81 2.81 -4.95
C SER A 342 24.75 1.79 -5.42
N ILE A 343 23.60 2.28 -5.89
CA ILE A 343 22.50 1.45 -6.44
C ILE A 343 22.78 1.06 -7.88
N GLN A 344 23.36 1.96 -8.69
CA GLN A 344 23.48 1.86 -10.14
C GLN A 344 24.86 1.45 -10.66
N GLN A 345 25.82 1.20 -9.78
CA GLN A 345 27.15 0.69 -10.18
C GLN A 345 27.10 -0.69 -10.85
N ARG A 346 25.95 -1.30 -10.85
CA ARG A 346 25.70 -2.57 -11.49
C ARG A 346 25.56 -2.39 -13.00
N GLU A 347 26.27 -3.23 -13.73
CA GLU A 347 26.15 -3.35 -15.19
C GLU A 347 24.70 -3.71 -15.58
N ALA A 348 24.17 -3.01 -16.55
CA ALA A 348 22.86 -3.31 -17.14
C ALA A 348 23.04 -4.16 -18.41
N TRP A 349 22.05 -5.01 -18.68
CA TRP A 349 21.97 -5.75 -19.95
C TRP A 349 21.20 -4.88 -20.96
N ILE A 350 21.84 -4.62 -22.10
CA ILE A 350 21.26 -3.84 -23.20
C ILE A 350 21.08 -4.71 -24.45
N ASP A 351 20.05 -4.42 -25.22
CA ASP A 351 19.80 -5.08 -26.49
C ASP A 351 20.50 -4.31 -27.61
N ARG A 352 21.51 -4.94 -28.24
CA ARG A 352 22.21 -4.39 -29.40
C ARG A 352 21.66 -5.00 -30.68
N ASP A 353 21.65 -4.22 -31.74
CA ASP A 353 21.31 -4.76 -33.06
C ASP A 353 22.35 -5.76 -33.50
N ASP A 354 21.92 -6.95 -33.84
CA ASP A 354 22.76 -8.04 -34.34
C ASP A 354 22.00 -8.86 -35.41
N VAL A 355 22.41 -8.64 -36.64
CA VAL A 355 21.80 -9.30 -37.80
C VAL A 355 21.92 -10.82 -37.79
N TYR A 356 22.84 -11.38 -37.03
CA TYR A 356 23.07 -12.81 -36.91
C TYR A 356 22.29 -13.49 -35.79
N SER A 357 21.66 -12.68 -34.91
CA SER A 357 20.88 -13.22 -33.81
C SER A 357 19.40 -13.41 -34.17
N PRO A 358 18.73 -14.41 -33.62
CA PRO A 358 17.30 -14.58 -33.80
C PRO A 358 16.54 -13.33 -33.27
N GLY A 359 15.78 -12.70 -34.17
CA GLY A 359 15.07 -11.47 -33.85
C GLY A 359 15.87 -10.19 -34.06
N GLY A 360 17.09 -10.29 -34.66
CA GLY A 360 17.90 -9.12 -35.04
C GLY A 360 18.54 -8.37 -33.86
N LYS A 361 18.52 -8.96 -32.67
CA LYS A 361 19.10 -8.34 -31.45
C LYS A 361 19.86 -9.35 -30.61
N LYS A 362 20.99 -8.90 -30.08
CA LYS A 362 21.80 -9.64 -29.10
C LYS A 362 21.82 -8.86 -27.78
N ARG A 363 21.63 -9.58 -26.70
CA ARG A 363 21.66 -9.00 -25.36
C ARG A 363 23.08 -9.09 -24.79
N GLU A 364 23.65 -7.93 -24.49
CA GLU A 364 25.02 -7.82 -23.97
C GLU A 364 25.06 -6.90 -22.74
N LEU A 365 26.10 -7.04 -21.93
CA LEU A 365 26.36 -6.09 -20.85
C LEU A 365 26.73 -4.72 -21.42
N GLU A 366 26.27 -3.67 -20.78
CA GLU A 366 26.69 -2.30 -21.11
C GLU A 366 28.21 -2.14 -20.87
N THR A 367 28.82 -1.24 -21.63
CA THR A 367 30.18 -0.84 -21.38
C THR A 367 30.28 0.12 -20.18
N GLN A 368 31.49 0.41 -19.71
CA GLN A 368 31.68 1.39 -18.63
C GLN A 368 31.24 2.80 -19.06
N GLU A 369 31.47 3.18 -20.31
CA GLU A 369 31.05 4.45 -20.87
C GLU A 369 29.52 4.55 -20.90
N GLU A 370 28.83 3.51 -21.36
CA GLU A 370 27.38 3.45 -21.38
C GLU A 370 26.80 3.48 -19.97
N MET A 371 27.42 2.79 -19.00
CA MET A 371 27.03 2.86 -17.60
C MET A 371 27.19 4.28 -17.05
N GLN A 372 28.32 4.96 -17.36
CA GLN A 372 28.56 6.34 -16.96
C GLN A 372 27.52 7.30 -17.58
N GLU A 373 27.22 7.11 -18.86
CA GLU A 373 26.18 7.88 -19.54
C GLU A 373 24.80 7.64 -18.93
N ARG A 374 24.44 6.40 -18.65
CA ARG A 374 23.19 6.04 -17.97
C ARG A 374 23.08 6.68 -16.60
N ILE A 375 24.16 6.67 -15.81
CA ILE A 375 24.21 7.32 -14.49
C ILE A 375 24.05 8.83 -14.61
N THR A 376 24.72 9.44 -15.58
CA THR A 376 24.67 10.91 -15.81
C THR A 376 23.28 11.36 -16.25
N ASN A 377 22.62 10.57 -17.09
CA ASN A 377 21.30 10.86 -17.62
C ASN A 377 20.16 10.25 -16.79
N TRP A 378 20.47 9.75 -15.60
CA TRP A 378 19.45 9.12 -14.77
C TRP A 378 18.34 10.10 -14.35
N TYR A 379 17.13 9.63 -14.46
CA TYR A 379 15.94 10.30 -13.99
C TYR A 379 15.10 9.33 -13.16
N PRO A 380 14.81 9.63 -11.88
CA PRO A 380 14.08 8.72 -11.03
C PRO A 380 12.63 8.58 -11.50
N MET A 381 12.18 7.33 -11.67
CA MET A 381 10.79 7.06 -12.00
C MET A 381 9.92 7.10 -10.75
N PRO A 382 8.87 7.94 -10.73
CA PRO A 382 7.99 8.02 -9.56
C PRO A 382 7.28 6.67 -9.30
N PRO A 383 7.38 6.13 -8.08
CA PRO A 383 6.70 4.89 -7.73
C PRO A 383 5.21 5.09 -7.48
N ASN A 384 4.75 6.27 -7.18
CA ASN A 384 3.39 6.64 -6.76
C ASN A 384 2.85 5.81 -5.58
N HIS A 385 3.75 5.18 -4.84
CA HIS A 385 3.39 4.26 -3.77
C HIS A 385 2.99 4.99 -2.49
N SER A 386 3.70 6.06 -2.13
CA SER A 386 3.42 6.84 -0.91
C SER A 386 2.58 8.08 -1.17
N THR A 387 2.11 8.30 -2.39
CA THR A 387 1.34 9.48 -2.75
C THR A 387 0.03 9.58 -1.99
N MET A 388 -0.63 8.45 -1.76
CA MET A 388 -1.95 8.42 -1.12
C MET A 388 -1.93 8.96 0.32
N PRO A 389 -1.07 8.49 1.24
CA PRO A 389 -1.01 9.05 2.60
C PRO A 389 -0.50 10.50 2.62
N GLU A 390 0.23 10.94 1.60
CA GLU A 390 0.75 12.30 1.49
C GLU A 390 -0.23 13.27 0.81
N HIS A 391 -1.31 12.79 0.23
CA HIS A 391 -2.28 13.62 -0.46
C HIS A 391 -3.20 14.35 0.52
N VAL A 392 -2.85 15.58 0.87
CA VAL A 392 -3.51 16.36 1.93
C VAL A 392 -5.02 16.51 1.71
N GLU A 393 -5.45 16.85 0.48
CA GLU A 393 -6.87 17.06 0.19
C GLU A 393 -7.65 15.73 0.23
N PHE A 394 -7.07 14.64 -0.21
CA PHE A 394 -7.67 13.31 -0.05
C PHE A 394 -7.85 12.96 1.44
N MET A 395 -6.84 13.21 2.25
CA MET A 395 -6.91 12.95 3.70
C MET A 395 -7.99 13.81 4.36
N LYS A 396 -8.09 15.09 4.01
CA LYS A 396 -9.05 16.03 4.59
C LYS A 396 -10.48 15.81 4.10
N CYS A 397 -10.67 15.66 2.79
CA CYS A 397 -12.00 15.68 2.20
C CYS A 397 -12.64 14.29 2.13
N VAL A 398 -11.82 13.23 2.09
CA VAL A 398 -12.31 11.86 1.88
C VAL A 398 -12.05 11.00 3.11
N VAL A 399 -10.77 10.78 3.48
CA VAL A 399 -10.43 9.86 4.57
C VAL A 399 -10.99 10.34 5.91
N ALA A 400 -10.93 11.64 6.18
CA ALA A 400 -11.48 12.21 7.41
C ALA A 400 -12.99 11.93 7.57
N TYR A 401 -13.74 11.95 6.46
CA TYR A 401 -15.16 11.63 6.47
C TYR A 401 -15.44 10.13 6.58
N ASP A 402 -14.51 9.29 6.14
CA ASP A 402 -14.62 7.84 6.29
C ASP A 402 -14.30 7.34 7.70
N LEU A 403 -13.81 8.20 8.60
CA LEU A 403 -13.57 7.84 10.00
C LEU A 403 -14.87 7.49 10.71
N PRO A 404 -14.86 6.51 11.64
CA PRO A 404 -16.02 6.24 12.48
C PRO A 404 -16.35 7.44 13.36
N ILE A 405 -17.64 7.74 13.48
CA ILE A 405 -18.12 8.71 14.45
C ILE A 405 -17.81 8.21 15.86
N GLY A 406 -17.18 9.04 16.65
CA GLY A 406 -16.84 8.70 18.01
C GLY A 406 -15.96 9.75 18.66
N TYR A 407 -15.63 9.53 19.90
CA TYR A 407 -14.67 10.38 20.56
C TYR A 407 -13.58 9.55 21.24
N ALA A 408 -12.42 10.16 21.44
CA ALA A 408 -11.29 9.57 22.11
C ALA A 408 -11.01 10.36 23.41
N GLU A 409 -10.97 9.65 24.54
CA GLU A 409 -10.55 10.21 25.83
C GLU A 409 -9.05 10.08 26.08
N SER A 410 -8.35 9.46 25.16
CA SER A 410 -6.92 9.10 25.26
C SER A 410 -5.96 10.29 25.39
N TYR A 411 -6.47 11.51 25.38
CA TYR A 411 -5.65 12.70 25.61
C TYR A 411 -5.38 12.99 27.10
N ARG A 412 -5.86 12.19 28.04
CA ARG A 412 -5.36 12.22 29.41
C ARG A 412 -3.87 11.98 29.37
N ARG A 413 -3.10 12.95 29.82
CA ARG A 413 -1.66 13.04 29.60
C ARG A 413 -0.91 11.75 29.99
N ASP A 414 -1.31 11.11 31.09
CA ASP A 414 -0.66 9.89 31.58
C ASP A 414 -1.01 8.66 30.72
N ASP A 415 -2.28 8.51 30.30
CA ASP A 415 -2.73 7.44 29.42
C ASP A 415 -2.12 7.57 28.03
N TRP A 416 -2.03 8.81 27.51
CA TRP A 416 -1.40 9.09 26.22
C TRP A 416 0.08 8.69 26.20
N TYR A 417 0.85 9.11 27.20
CA TYR A 417 2.27 8.79 27.28
C TYR A 417 2.49 7.27 27.32
N ARG A 418 1.70 6.56 28.13
CA ARG A 418 1.76 5.10 28.22
C ARG A 418 1.45 4.44 26.89
N LEU A 419 0.40 4.87 26.16
CA LEU A 419 0.06 4.35 24.86
C LEU A 419 1.15 4.62 23.82
N MET A 420 1.76 5.80 23.86
CA MET A 420 2.90 6.14 22.98
C MET A 420 4.11 5.24 23.24
N VAL A 421 4.42 4.95 24.49
CA VAL A 421 5.50 4.01 24.85
C VAL A 421 5.19 2.60 24.34
N LEU A 422 3.96 2.13 24.51
CA LEU A 422 3.55 0.81 23.98
C LEU A 422 3.57 0.74 22.45
N ALA A 423 3.32 1.87 21.80
CA ALA A 423 3.34 1.99 20.33
C ALA A 423 4.75 2.22 19.77
N ASP A 424 5.73 2.53 20.59
CA ASP A 424 7.08 2.82 20.14
C ASP A 424 7.82 1.53 19.76
N TRP A 425 8.27 1.48 18.51
CA TRP A 425 9.02 0.37 17.94
C TRP A 425 10.53 0.61 17.96
N THR A 426 10.97 1.83 18.25
CA THR A 426 12.36 2.25 18.04
C THR A 426 13.17 2.46 19.30
N SER A 427 12.52 2.66 20.45
CA SER A 427 13.21 3.04 21.69
C SER A 427 13.40 1.87 22.66
N PHE A 428 13.77 0.72 22.18
CA PHE A 428 14.05 -0.48 22.99
C PHE A 428 12.87 -1.02 23.81
N GLN A 429 11.65 -0.58 23.45
CA GLN A 429 10.40 -1.10 24.02
C GLN A 429 9.94 -2.39 23.36
N ASP A 430 10.53 -2.71 22.23
CA ASP A 430 10.29 -3.95 21.50
C ASP A 430 11.40 -4.94 21.80
N ASP A 431 11.05 -6.14 22.27
CA ASP A 431 12.00 -7.18 22.63
C ASP A 431 12.91 -7.57 21.44
N TYR A 432 12.40 -7.44 20.22
CA TYR A 432 13.20 -7.68 19.04
C TYR A 432 14.34 -6.67 18.88
N PHE A 433 14.09 -5.39 19.12
CA PHE A 433 15.13 -4.36 19.06
C PHE A 433 16.05 -4.37 20.30
N ALA A 434 15.54 -4.80 21.43
CA ALA A 434 16.30 -4.86 22.66
C ALA A 434 17.28 -6.06 22.68
N ASP A 435 16.83 -7.24 22.29
CA ASP A 435 17.59 -8.50 22.44
C ASP A 435 17.43 -9.48 21.26
N GLY A 436 16.79 -9.07 20.16
CA GLY A 436 16.55 -9.90 18.97
C GLY A 436 15.46 -10.95 19.14
N LYS A 437 14.68 -10.88 20.22
CA LYS A 437 13.67 -11.89 20.55
C LYS A 437 12.36 -11.63 19.83
N LEU A 438 11.85 -12.63 19.15
CA LEU A 438 10.53 -12.59 18.50
C LEU A 438 9.49 -13.31 19.37
N ASP A 439 8.42 -12.62 19.72
CA ASP A 439 7.21 -13.23 20.26
C ASP A 439 6.22 -13.49 19.11
N VAL A 440 6.38 -14.66 18.48
CA VAL A 440 5.56 -15.05 17.33
C VAL A 440 4.27 -15.67 17.84
N PRO A 441 3.10 -15.05 17.61
CA PRO A 441 1.83 -15.58 18.07
C PRO A 441 1.45 -16.87 17.31
N ALA A 442 0.59 -17.67 17.90
CA ALA A 442 -0.11 -18.70 17.15
C ALA A 442 -0.92 -18.10 16.00
N LYS A 443 -1.03 -18.82 14.89
CA LYS A 443 -1.88 -18.41 13.78
C LYS A 443 -3.32 -18.22 14.27
N PRO A 444 -3.96 -17.07 14.02
CA PRO A 444 -5.33 -16.84 14.46
C PRO A 444 -6.31 -17.75 13.69
N PRO A 445 -7.45 -18.16 14.31
CA PRO A 445 -8.40 -19.08 13.69
C PRO A 445 -8.98 -18.62 12.34
N GLY A 446 -9.04 -17.29 12.12
CA GLY A 446 -9.52 -16.71 10.85
C GLY A 446 -8.50 -16.78 9.70
N LEU A 447 -7.28 -17.21 9.97
CA LEU A 447 -6.26 -17.38 8.95
C LEU A 447 -6.42 -18.76 8.30
N ASP A 448 -6.97 -18.81 7.10
CA ASP A 448 -7.21 -20.07 6.40
C ASP A 448 -5.88 -20.75 6.04
N PRO A 449 -5.64 -21.99 6.48
CA PRO A 449 -4.36 -22.67 6.30
C PRO A 449 -4.21 -23.39 4.95
N GLU A 450 -5.25 -23.45 4.11
CA GLU A 450 -5.21 -24.27 2.90
C GLU A 450 -4.10 -23.83 1.95
N THR A 451 -3.27 -24.82 1.57
CA THR A 451 -2.16 -24.63 0.65
C THR A 451 -2.42 -25.33 -0.69
N VAL A 452 -1.63 -24.93 -1.70
CA VAL A 452 -1.71 -25.55 -3.04
C VAL A 452 -1.35 -27.03 -2.99
N SER A 453 -0.34 -27.44 -2.21
CA SER A 453 0.03 -28.85 -2.01
C SER A 453 -1.11 -29.66 -1.40
N GLU A 454 -1.80 -29.13 -0.38
CA GLU A 454 -2.93 -29.81 0.23
C GLU A 454 -4.11 -29.94 -0.74
N GLN A 455 -4.40 -28.90 -1.52
CA GLN A 455 -5.44 -28.93 -2.53
C GLN A 455 -5.15 -29.99 -3.59
N GLN A 456 -3.89 -30.06 -4.06
CA GLN A 456 -3.47 -31.06 -5.04
C GLN A 456 -3.60 -32.48 -4.47
N ARG A 457 -3.12 -32.70 -3.25
CA ARG A 457 -3.23 -34.01 -2.57
C ARG A 457 -4.68 -34.48 -2.46
N ARG A 458 -5.59 -33.59 -2.05
CA ARG A 458 -7.04 -33.93 -1.97
C ARG A 458 -7.63 -34.24 -3.34
N ALA A 459 -7.19 -33.54 -4.40
CA ALA A 459 -7.64 -33.82 -5.76
C ALA A 459 -7.16 -35.20 -6.25
N ASP A 460 -5.92 -35.57 -5.95
CA ASP A 460 -5.35 -36.86 -6.31
C ASP A 460 -6.03 -38.02 -5.52
N GLU A 461 -6.26 -37.85 -4.22
CA GLU A 461 -7.03 -38.81 -3.40
C GLU A 461 -8.47 -39.03 -3.94
N ALA A 462 -9.14 -37.93 -4.35
CA ALA A 462 -10.46 -38.00 -4.95
C ALA A 462 -10.47 -38.73 -6.29
N ARG A 463 -9.42 -38.55 -7.12
CA ARG A 463 -9.27 -39.26 -8.38
C ARG A 463 -9.05 -40.76 -8.18
N ILE A 464 -8.26 -41.14 -7.18
CA ILE A 464 -8.02 -42.54 -6.82
C ILE A 464 -9.33 -43.17 -6.35
N HIS A 465 -10.12 -42.52 -5.52
CA HIS A 465 -11.39 -43.00 -5.03
C HIS A 465 -12.49 -43.10 -6.09
N ASN A 466 -12.48 -42.19 -7.09
CA ASN A 466 -13.49 -42.18 -8.15
C ASN A 466 -13.07 -42.99 -9.38
N GLY A 467 -11.84 -43.47 -9.46
CA GLY A 467 -11.29 -44.28 -10.57
C GLY A 467 -11.12 -45.75 -10.24
N ALA A 468 -11.51 -46.18 -9.04
CA ALA A 468 -11.64 -47.56 -8.61
C ALA A 468 -13.16 -47.94 -8.59
#